data_dae6af9c3fcb80e397d5a472ac761703
#
_entry.id   dae6af9c3fcb80e397d5a472ac761703
#
_cell.length_a   1.000
_cell.length_b   1.000
_cell.length_c   1.000
_cell.angle_alpha   90.00
_cell.angle_beta   90.00
_cell.angle_gamma   90.00
#
_symmetry.space_group_name_H-M   'P 1'
#
loop_
_entity.id
_entity.type
_entity.pdbx_description
1 polymer ?
#
loop_
_entity_poly.entity_id
_entity_poly.type
_entity_poly.pdbx_seq_one_letter_code
_entity_poly.pdbx_strand_id
1 'polypeptide(L)'
;MKSTGMVRKIDELGRVVIPIEIRRTMNLNVKDPLEIFTDEDAIVLKKYSAGLVCDVTGEFSVDNKKFVGGKLTLSKEGASELMEEIKRRFGDTL
;
A
#
# COMPACT_ATOMS: atom_id res chain seq x y z
N MET A 1 -5.27 -1.70 15.22
CA MET A 1 -5.79 -0.33 14.98
C MET A 1 -6.43 0.22 16.25
N LYS A 2 -6.34 1.52 16.45
CA LYS A 2 -6.98 2.17 17.58
C LYS A 2 -8.12 3.04 17.09
N SER A 3 -9.24 3.05 17.82
CA SER A 3 -10.34 3.95 17.50
C SER A 3 -9.97 5.38 17.87
N THR A 4 -10.31 6.32 16.99
CA THR A 4 -10.19 7.75 17.27
C THR A 4 -11.47 8.31 17.87
N GLY A 5 -12.55 7.53 17.80
CA GLY A 5 -13.88 8.02 18.16
C GLY A 5 -14.50 8.98 17.14
N MET A 6 -13.79 9.28 16.07
CA MET A 6 -14.27 10.20 15.04
C MET A 6 -15.11 9.45 14.01
N VAL A 7 -16.29 10.02 13.70
CA VAL A 7 -17.21 9.44 12.73
C VAL A 7 -17.52 10.50 11.68
N ARG A 8 -17.44 10.14 10.41
CA ARG A 8 -17.79 11.02 9.29
C ARG A 8 -18.69 10.28 8.32
N LYS A 9 -19.57 11.00 7.67
CA LYS A 9 -20.48 10.43 6.69
C LYS A 9 -19.88 10.54 5.28
N ILE A 10 -20.18 9.55 4.45
CA ILE A 10 -19.87 9.60 3.03
C ILE A 10 -20.89 10.55 2.38
N ASP A 11 -20.42 11.50 1.57
CA ASP A 11 -21.29 12.44 0.88
C ASP A 11 -21.86 11.84 -0.41
N GLU A 12 -22.63 12.65 -1.15
CA GLU A 12 -23.29 12.22 -2.38
C GLU A 12 -22.32 11.82 -3.48
N LEU A 13 -21.09 12.34 -3.43
CA LEU A 13 -20.04 12.02 -4.41
C LEU A 13 -19.10 10.92 -3.95
N GLY A 14 -19.42 10.28 -2.82
CA GLY A 14 -18.59 9.21 -2.29
C GLY A 14 -17.35 9.69 -1.55
N ARG A 15 -17.32 10.95 -1.09
CA ARG A 15 -16.18 11.54 -0.41
C ARG A 15 -16.35 11.51 1.10
N VAL A 16 -15.23 11.40 1.78
CA VAL A 16 -15.15 11.51 3.25
C VAL A 16 -14.07 12.54 3.56
N VAL A 17 -14.36 13.42 4.53
CA VAL A 17 -13.38 14.41 4.99
C VAL A 17 -12.57 13.81 6.11
N ILE A 18 -11.24 13.83 5.96
CA ILE A 18 -10.34 13.42 7.03
C ILE A 18 -10.29 14.55 8.06
N PRO A 19 -10.62 14.28 9.34
CA PRO A 19 -10.61 15.31 10.36
C PRO A 19 -9.24 16.01 10.48
N ILE A 20 -9.27 17.31 10.79
CA ILE A 20 -8.05 18.10 10.87
C ILE A 20 -7.08 17.59 11.92
N GLU A 21 -7.59 17.03 13.01
CA GLU A 21 -6.76 16.47 14.07
C GLU A 21 -5.92 15.32 13.56
N ILE A 22 -6.51 14.44 12.74
CA ILE A 22 -5.78 13.32 12.14
C ILE A 22 -4.78 13.86 11.11
N ARG A 23 -5.17 14.83 10.29
CA ARG A 23 -4.28 15.41 9.29
C ARG A 23 -3.05 16.02 9.93
N ARG A 24 -3.22 16.69 11.06
CA ARG A 24 -2.10 17.28 11.82
C ARG A 24 -1.20 16.20 12.42
N THR A 25 -1.80 15.24 13.08
CA THR A 25 -1.06 14.15 13.74
C THR A 25 -0.24 13.35 12.75
N MET A 26 -0.77 13.08 11.57
CA MET A 26 -0.13 12.27 10.54
C MET A 26 0.60 13.11 9.49
N ASN A 27 0.62 14.44 9.65
CA ASN A 27 1.27 15.35 8.71
C ASN A 27 0.75 15.16 7.27
N LEU A 28 -0.57 15.14 7.14
CA LEU A 28 -1.25 15.04 5.84
C LEU A 28 -1.60 16.44 5.36
N ASN A 29 -1.05 16.83 4.23
CA ASN A 29 -1.23 18.16 3.67
C ASN A 29 -2.08 18.12 2.40
N VAL A 30 -2.61 19.27 2.02
CA VAL A 30 -3.38 19.40 0.78
C VAL A 30 -2.53 18.92 -0.39
N LYS A 31 -3.14 18.13 -1.27
CA LYS A 31 -2.51 17.51 -2.45
C LYS A 31 -1.55 16.37 -2.16
N ASP A 32 -1.37 15.99 -0.89
CA ASP A 32 -0.59 14.77 -0.60
C ASP A 32 -1.30 13.56 -1.19
N PRO A 33 -0.59 12.72 -1.93
CA PRO A 33 -1.20 11.49 -2.45
C PRO A 33 -1.35 10.48 -1.33
N LEU A 34 -2.49 9.81 -1.31
CA LEU A 34 -2.77 8.72 -0.39
C LEU A 34 -3.07 7.47 -1.19
N GLU A 35 -2.52 6.36 -0.77
CA GLU A 35 -2.87 5.08 -1.34
C GLU A 35 -3.98 4.45 -0.51
N ILE A 36 -4.94 3.83 -1.19
CA ILE A 36 -6.12 3.23 -0.57
C ILE A 36 -5.94 1.73 -0.58
N PHE A 37 -6.00 1.15 0.62
CA PHE A 37 -5.93 -0.30 0.81
C PHE A 37 -7.24 -0.79 1.39
N THR A 38 -7.55 -2.06 1.18
CA THR A 38 -8.65 -2.72 1.86
C THR A 38 -8.08 -3.79 2.78
N ASP A 39 -8.68 -3.93 3.96
CA ASP A 39 -8.30 -4.94 4.93
C ASP A 39 -9.59 -5.48 5.54
N GLU A 40 -10.02 -6.66 5.07
CA GLU A 40 -11.30 -7.27 5.41
C GLU A 40 -12.46 -6.31 5.14
N ASP A 41 -13.06 -5.74 6.18
CA ASP A 41 -14.17 -4.79 6.07
C ASP A 41 -13.74 -3.34 6.30
N ALA A 42 -12.43 -3.08 6.26
CA ALA A 42 -11.88 -1.75 6.51
C ALA A 42 -11.27 -1.15 5.24
N ILE A 43 -11.32 0.16 5.15
CA ILE A 43 -10.58 0.94 4.15
C ILE A 43 -9.43 1.62 4.89
N VAL A 44 -8.22 1.41 4.41
CA VAL A 44 -7.00 1.96 5.03
C VAL A 44 -6.37 2.95 4.06
N LEU A 45 -6.08 4.15 4.56
CA LEU A 45 -5.41 5.19 3.80
C LEU A 45 -4.00 5.35 4.35
N LYS A 46 -3.01 5.33 3.48
CA LYS A 46 -1.61 5.58 3.86
C LYS A 46 -0.99 6.59 2.92
N LYS A 47 -0.04 7.38 3.42
CA LYS A 47 0.73 8.26 2.55
C LYS A 47 1.38 7.41 1.47
N TYR A 48 1.24 7.87 0.23
CA TYR A 48 1.83 7.18 -0.90
C TYR A 48 3.34 7.32 -0.87
N SER A 49 4.02 6.17 -0.91
CA SER A 49 5.48 6.12 -1.05
C SER A 49 5.76 5.21 -2.23
N ALA A 50 6.07 5.82 -3.37
CA ALA A 50 6.36 5.05 -4.57
C ALA A 50 7.49 4.06 -4.30
N GLY A 51 7.29 2.81 -4.70
CA GLY A 51 8.31 1.78 -4.61
C GLY A 51 8.35 0.99 -3.31
N LEU A 52 7.38 1.20 -2.39
CA LEU A 52 7.32 0.41 -1.15
C LEU A 52 6.16 -0.57 -1.12
N VAL A 53 5.30 -0.57 -2.13
CA VAL A 53 4.22 -1.56 -2.27
C VAL A 53 4.73 -2.70 -3.13
N CYS A 54 4.59 -3.93 -2.65
CA CYS A 54 4.99 -5.12 -3.40
C CYS A 54 4.11 -5.30 -4.63
N ASP A 55 4.72 -5.41 -5.80
CA ASP A 55 3.99 -5.58 -7.06
C ASP A 55 3.31 -6.94 -7.19
N VAL A 56 3.72 -7.92 -6.39
CA VAL A 56 3.13 -9.26 -6.42
C VAL A 56 2.03 -9.42 -5.37
N THR A 57 2.30 -9.04 -4.13
CA THR A 57 1.34 -9.24 -3.03
C THR A 57 0.43 -8.05 -2.77
N GLY A 58 0.81 -6.85 -3.25
CA GLY A 58 0.10 -5.62 -2.93
C GLY A 58 0.32 -5.11 -1.52
N GLU A 59 1.23 -5.73 -0.77
CA GLU A 59 1.51 -5.36 0.61
C GLU A 59 2.52 -4.23 0.70
N PHE A 60 2.22 -3.26 1.57
CA PHE A 60 3.14 -2.16 1.86
C PHE A 60 4.05 -2.58 3.00
N SER A 61 5.35 -2.36 2.83
CA SER A 61 6.34 -2.55 3.90
C SER A 61 7.57 -1.72 3.60
N VAL A 62 8.17 -1.15 4.64
CA VAL A 62 9.46 -0.46 4.52
C VAL A 62 10.59 -1.42 4.20
N ASP A 63 10.38 -2.72 4.41
CA ASP A 63 11.37 -3.76 4.12
C ASP A 63 11.31 -4.25 2.66
N ASN A 64 10.31 -3.81 1.90
CA ASN A 64 10.22 -4.15 0.49
C ASN A 64 11.39 -3.53 -0.26
N LYS A 65 11.91 -4.26 -1.24
CA LYS A 65 13.10 -3.85 -1.99
C LYS A 65 12.78 -3.65 -3.46
N LYS A 66 13.50 -2.73 -4.07
CA LYS A 66 13.38 -2.44 -5.49
C LYS A 66 14.38 -3.28 -6.30
N PHE A 67 13.92 -3.73 -7.44
CA PHE A 67 14.70 -4.54 -8.38
C PHE A 67 14.58 -3.95 -9.78
N VAL A 68 15.48 -4.35 -10.65
CA VAL A 68 15.47 -3.97 -12.08
C VAL A 68 15.43 -2.44 -12.23
N GLY A 69 16.37 -1.76 -11.55
CA GLY A 69 16.46 -0.30 -11.66
C GLY A 69 15.24 0.44 -11.15
N GLY A 70 14.54 -0.12 -10.16
CA GLY A 70 13.36 0.50 -9.56
C GLY A 70 12.04 0.17 -10.27
N LYS A 71 12.09 -0.68 -11.31
CA LYS A 71 10.89 -1.04 -12.06
C LYS A 71 10.00 -2.05 -11.33
N LEU A 72 10.55 -2.77 -10.36
CA LEU A 72 9.86 -3.83 -9.63
C LEU A 72 10.13 -3.67 -8.16
N THR A 73 9.08 -3.72 -7.35
CA THR A 73 9.20 -3.70 -5.89
C THR A 73 8.64 -5.00 -5.34
N LEU A 74 9.39 -5.67 -4.48
CA LEU A 74 8.98 -6.96 -3.95
C LEU A 74 9.19 -7.02 -2.44
N SER A 75 8.23 -7.64 -1.77
CA SER A 75 8.40 -8.17 -0.43
C SER A 75 9.16 -9.49 -0.51
N LYS A 76 9.58 -10.01 0.63
CA LYS A 76 10.22 -11.34 0.68
C LYS A 76 9.28 -12.42 0.16
N GLU A 77 8.03 -12.37 0.57
CA GLU A 77 6.99 -13.31 0.14
C GLU A 77 6.71 -13.17 -1.37
N GLY A 78 6.60 -11.93 -1.85
CA GLY A 78 6.38 -11.67 -3.27
C GLY A 78 7.54 -12.14 -4.13
N ALA A 79 8.76 -11.98 -3.63
CA ALA A 79 9.96 -12.47 -4.33
C ALA A 79 9.96 -13.99 -4.43
N SER A 80 9.63 -14.69 -3.34
CA SER A 80 9.53 -16.16 -3.35
C SER A 80 8.48 -16.64 -4.34
N GLU A 81 7.33 -16.02 -4.33
CA GLU A 81 6.22 -16.38 -5.22
C GLU A 81 6.62 -16.17 -6.69
N LEU A 82 7.24 -15.04 -6.98
CA LEU A 82 7.69 -14.74 -8.33
C LEU A 82 8.78 -15.71 -8.79
N MET A 83 9.72 -16.05 -7.92
CA MET A 83 10.78 -17.01 -8.25
C MET A 83 10.21 -18.39 -8.60
N GLU A 84 9.23 -18.85 -7.85
CA GLU A 84 8.57 -20.12 -8.14
C GLU A 84 7.88 -20.11 -9.50
N GLU A 85 7.22 -19.01 -9.84
CA GLU A 85 6.56 -18.88 -11.13
C GLU A 85 7.57 -18.81 -12.27
N ILE A 86 8.67 -18.10 -12.08
CA ILE A 86 9.75 -18.02 -13.08
C ILE A 86 10.32 -19.40 -13.35
N LYS A 87 10.64 -20.16 -12.32
CA LYS A 87 11.15 -21.52 -12.45
C LYS A 87 10.16 -22.44 -13.15
N ARG A 88 8.87 -22.30 -12.83
CA ARG A 88 7.84 -23.10 -13.47
C ARG A 88 7.71 -22.82 -14.95
N ARG A 89 7.89 -21.55 -15.37
CA ARG A 89 7.72 -21.14 -16.77
C ARG A 89 8.99 -21.32 -17.60
N PHE A 90 10.16 -21.09 -17.02
CA PHE A 90 11.43 -21.11 -17.74
C PHE A 90 12.34 -22.27 -17.35
N GLY A 91 12.02 -22.98 -16.28
CA GLY A 91 12.85 -24.04 -15.73
C GLY A 91 13.92 -23.50 -14.79
N ASP A 92 14.69 -24.41 -14.19
CA ASP A 92 15.68 -24.08 -13.15
C ASP A 92 17.03 -23.63 -13.72
N THR A 93 17.15 -23.49 -15.04
CA THR A 93 18.41 -23.18 -15.71
C THR A 93 18.58 -21.70 -16.04
N LEU A 94 17.82 -20.86 -15.44
CA LEU A 94 17.94 -19.41 -15.61
C LEU A 94 19.23 -18.85 -15.04
#